data_411a230f9c22f82b28c0b5e028d6e5c3
#
_entry.id   411a230f9c22f82b28c0b5e028d6e5c3
#
_cell.length_a   1.000
_cell.length_b   1.000
_cell.length_c   1.000
_cell.angle_alpha   90.00
_cell.angle_beta   90.00
_cell.angle_gamma   90.00
#
_symmetry.space_group_name_H-M   'P 1'
#
loop_
_entity.id
_entity.type
_entity.pdbx_description
1 polymer ?
#
loop_
_entity_poly.entity_id
_entity_poly.type
_entity_poly.pdbx_seq_one_letter_code
_entity_poly.pdbx_strand_id
1 'polypeptide(L)'
;YQAQIFFFRIQKKYKELRKWARKNRITCYRLYDRDIPEIPLSLDMYEFLPDDIDSKIDAARFLAEQNARYSANDPLVEKENSLRRFFILYLYERPYEKDENDEAQWLDLMSKTVSEAFNVPVSHILRKERRKQKGESQYEKSTETSIVKGRVQEQGQLFNVDLSSYIDTGLFFDHRPLRAVVRNSSSGKAVLNLFCYTGSFSVYAAEGNAKSVESVDLSNTYLNWAKENMTLNGFSDSKKYIFTKGDVIKFLQEKKQANDTKYDLIILDPPTFSNSKMSLNMLDI
;
A
#
# COMPACT_ATOMS: atom_id res chain seq x y z
N TYR A 1 27.39 -14.13 5.79
CA TYR A 1 27.03 -13.61 7.13
C TYR A 1 25.74 -12.77 7.06
N GLN A 2 25.69 -11.64 6.30
CA GLN A 2 24.52 -10.75 6.24
C GLN A 2 23.24 -11.49 5.79
N ALA A 3 23.31 -12.34 4.75
CA ALA A 3 22.18 -13.15 4.29
C ALA A 3 21.62 -14.04 5.41
N GLN A 4 22.48 -14.66 6.18
CA GLN A 4 22.07 -15.56 7.26
C GLN A 4 21.36 -14.82 8.41
N ILE A 5 21.89 -13.68 8.85
CA ILE A 5 21.24 -12.89 9.91
C ILE A 5 19.92 -12.27 9.40
N PHE A 6 19.87 -11.85 8.12
CA PHE A 6 18.65 -11.36 7.49
C PHE A 6 17.59 -12.46 7.43
N PHE A 7 17.97 -13.68 6.98
CA PHE A 7 17.08 -14.85 6.94
C PHE A 7 16.39 -15.08 8.29
N PHE A 8 17.16 -15.20 9.37
CA PHE A 8 16.59 -15.44 10.70
C PHE A 8 15.74 -14.26 11.20
N ARG A 9 16.14 -13.03 10.89
CA ARG A 9 15.39 -11.83 11.29
C ARG A 9 14.02 -11.80 10.63
N ILE A 10 13.92 -11.99 9.30
CA ILE A 10 12.65 -11.95 8.59
C ILE A 10 11.74 -13.13 8.96
N GLN A 11 12.28 -14.33 9.16
CA GLN A 11 11.50 -15.47 9.63
C GLN A 11 10.95 -15.26 11.05
N LYS A 12 11.76 -14.73 11.96
CA LYS A 12 11.32 -14.39 13.32
C LYS A 12 10.17 -13.40 13.27
N LYS A 13 10.34 -12.33 12.49
CA LYS A 13 9.33 -11.26 12.35
C LYS A 13 8.03 -11.79 11.74
N TYR A 14 8.11 -12.65 10.74
CA TYR A 14 6.93 -13.31 10.18
C TYR A 14 6.19 -14.15 11.23
N LYS A 15 6.90 -14.95 12.02
CA LYS A 15 6.28 -15.75 13.10
C LYS A 15 5.56 -14.88 14.14
N GLU A 16 6.12 -13.72 14.47
CA GLU A 16 5.52 -12.74 15.38
C GLU A 16 4.25 -12.09 14.77
N LEU A 17 4.33 -11.66 13.52
CA LEU A 17 3.27 -10.85 12.89
C LEU A 17 2.12 -11.66 12.29
N ARG A 18 2.37 -12.89 11.80
CA ARG A 18 1.37 -13.67 11.06
C ARG A 18 0.05 -13.92 11.84
N LYS A 19 0.13 -14.15 13.15
CA LYS A 19 -1.06 -14.35 13.99
C LYS A 19 -1.85 -13.04 14.15
N TRP A 20 -1.14 -11.94 14.37
CA TRP A 20 -1.72 -10.61 14.43
C TRP A 20 -2.36 -10.22 13.09
N ALA A 21 -1.68 -10.43 11.99
CA ALA A 21 -2.18 -10.13 10.64
C ALA A 21 -3.48 -10.89 10.35
N ARG A 22 -3.51 -12.20 10.59
CA ARG A 22 -4.72 -13.01 10.43
C ARG A 22 -5.87 -12.54 11.31
N LYS A 23 -5.61 -12.29 12.60
CA LYS A 23 -6.63 -11.81 13.54
C LYS A 23 -7.24 -10.48 13.10
N ASN A 24 -6.44 -9.60 12.48
CA ASN A 24 -6.85 -8.28 12.02
C ASN A 24 -7.26 -8.24 10.54
N ARG A 25 -7.35 -9.38 9.87
CA ARG A 25 -7.68 -9.47 8.44
C ARG A 25 -6.76 -8.59 7.59
N ILE A 26 -5.45 -8.80 7.74
CA ILE A 26 -4.39 -8.07 7.03
C ILE A 26 -3.58 -9.09 6.22
N THR A 27 -3.47 -8.88 4.91
CA THR A 27 -2.72 -9.75 4.01
C THR A 27 -1.47 -9.08 3.43
N CYS A 28 -1.16 -7.84 3.85
CA CYS A 28 0.03 -7.11 3.42
C CYS A 28 0.62 -6.30 4.58
N TYR A 29 1.92 -6.45 4.82
CA TYR A 29 2.62 -5.75 5.92
C TYR A 29 4.13 -5.83 5.78
N ARG A 30 4.83 -4.92 6.46
CA ARG A 30 6.28 -4.85 6.49
C ARG A 30 6.88 -5.89 7.43
N LEU A 31 7.85 -6.65 6.93
CA LEU A 31 8.57 -7.69 7.68
C LEU A 31 9.93 -7.22 8.19
N TYR A 32 10.55 -6.26 7.50
CA TYR A 32 11.87 -5.76 7.86
C TYR A 32 11.99 -4.28 7.48
N ASP A 33 12.57 -3.46 8.33
CA ASP A 33 12.78 -2.04 8.07
C ASP A 33 14.11 -1.56 8.65
N ARG A 34 15.22 -1.91 7.97
CA ARG A 34 16.57 -1.44 8.35
C ARG A 34 16.96 -1.76 9.80
N ASP A 35 16.43 -2.85 10.35
CA ASP A 35 16.68 -3.27 11.74
C ASP A 35 18.17 -3.53 12.02
N ILE A 36 18.96 -3.82 10.96
CA ILE A 36 20.38 -4.11 11.01
C ILE A 36 21.08 -3.04 10.16
N PRO A 37 21.94 -2.18 10.75
CA PRO A 37 22.55 -1.05 10.05
C PRO A 37 23.27 -1.42 8.73
N GLU A 38 23.91 -2.58 8.69
CA GLU A 38 24.65 -3.08 7.52
C GLU A 38 23.74 -3.59 6.41
N ILE A 39 22.43 -3.71 6.67
CA ILE A 39 21.44 -4.19 5.73
C ILE A 39 20.37 -3.11 5.52
N PRO A 40 20.63 -2.09 4.68
CA PRO A 40 19.74 -0.95 4.46
C PRO A 40 18.56 -1.31 3.56
N LEU A 41 17.86 -2.38 3.90
CA LEU A 41 16.69 -2.87 3.18
C LEU A 41 15.40 -2.63 3.97
N SER A 42 14.29 -2.52 3.27
CA SER A 42 13.00 -2.88 3.84
C SER A 42 12.36 -3.99 3.01
N LEU A 43 11.56 -4.83 3.67
CA LEU A 43 10.88 -5.96 3.06
C LEU A 43 9.39 -5.87 3.37
N ASP A 44 8.60 -5.66 2.33
CA ASP A 44 7.14 -5.64 2.37
C ASP A 44 6.60 -6.94 1.78
N MET A 45 5.69 -7.59 2.48
CA MET A 45 5.00 -8.81 2.06
C MET A 45 3.58 -8.50 1.62
N TYR A 46 3.17 -9.12 0.51
CA TYR A 46 1.82 -9.06 -0.04
C TYR A 46 1.35 -10.49 -0.30
N GLU A 47 0.34 -10.92 0.43
CA GLU A 47 -0.35 -12.18 0.16
C GLU A 47 -1.66 -11.85 -0.56
N PHE A 48 -1.67 -12.07 -1.88
CA PHE A 48 -2.82 -11.74 -2.71
C PHE A 48 -4.01 -12.65 -2.39
N LEU A 49 -5.19 -12.09 -2.41
CA LEU A 49 -6.41 -12.87 -2.46
C LEU A 49 -6.50 -13.59 -3.81
N PRO A 50 -7.19 -14.74 -3.89
CA PRO A 50 -7.52 -15.36 -5.19
C PRO A 50 -8.22 -14.38 -6.13
N ASP A 51 -8.02 -14.57 -7.44
CA ASP A 51 -8.52 -13.64 -8.47
C ASP A 51 -10.05 -13.59 -8.57
N ASP A 52 -10.72 -14.65 -8.15
CA ASP A 52 -12.18 -14.77 -8.10
C ASP A 52 -12.82 -14.07 -6.89
N ILE A 53 -12.03 -13.57 -5.96
CA ILE A 53 -12.53 -12.81 -4.81
C ILE A 53 -12.63 -11.34 -5.17
N ASP A 54 -13.86 -10.87 -5.37
CA ASP A 54 -14.19 -9.50 -5.78
C ASP A 54 -15.07 -8.74 -4.78
N SER A 55 -15.41 -9.37 -3.64
CA SER A 55 -16.21 -8.76 -2.59
C SER A 55 -15.62 -8.96 -1.19
N LYS A 56 -15.98 -8.06 -0.26
CA LYS A 56 -15.63 -8.20 1.16
C LYS A 56 -16.20 -9.47 1.79
N ILE A 57 -17.35 -9.94 1.33
CA ILE A 57 -18.01 -11.14 1.86
C ILE A 57 -17.21 -12.37 1.46
N ASP A 58 -16.83 -12.47 0.20
CA ASP A 58 -16.05 -13.61 -0.29
C ASP A 58 -14.65 -13.63 0.31
N ALA A 59 -14.01 -12.45 0.43
CA ALA A 59 -12.74 -12.32 1.14
C ALA A 59 -12.83 -12.76 2.61
N ALA A 60 -13.90 -12.37 3.30
CA ALA A 60 -14.11 -12.77 4.69
C ALA A 60 -14.31 -14.30 4.83
N ARG A 61 -15.08 -14.91 3.91
CA ARG A 61 -15.29 -16.37 3.85
C ARG A 61 -13.97 -17.09 3.60
N PHE A 62 -13.25 -16.71 2.54
CA PHE A 62 -11.96 -17.28 2.19
C PHE A 62 -10.97 -17.21 3.36
N LEU A 63 -10.79 -16.05 3.99
CA LEU A 63 -9.86 -15.90 5.11
C LEU A 63 -10.32 -16.65 6.36
N ALA A 64 -11.62 -16.81 6.59
CA ALA A 64 -12.13 -17.66 7.68
C ALA A 64 -11.78 -19.13 7.44
N GLU A 65 -11.93 -19.64 6.21
CA GLU A 65 -11.52 -20.99 5.83
C GLU A 65 -10.01 -21.18 5.97
N GLN A 66 -9.19 -20.23 5.49
CA GLN A 66 -7.74 -20.28 5.68
C GLN A 66 -7.36 -20.32 7.17
N ASN A 67 -8.01 -19.52 8.01
CA ASN A 67 -7.76 -19.50 9.46
C ASN A 67 -8.16 -20.82 10.12
N ALA A 68 -9.26 -21.46 9.72
CA ALA A 68 -9.67 -22.78 10.20
C ALA A 68 -8.63 -23.85 9.82
N ARG A 69 -8.14 -23.85 8.57
CA ARG A 69 -7.10 -24.76 8.10
C ARG A 69 -5.78 -24.57 8.87
N TYR A 70 -5.35 -23.32 9.11
CA TYR A 70 -4.19 -23.05 9.97
C TYR A 70 -4.37 -23.56 11.39
N SER A 71 -5.57 -23.43 11.94
CA SER A 71 -5.89 -23.92 13.31
C SER A 71 -5.90 -25.45 13.36
N ALA A 72 -6.28 -26.11 12.28
CA ALA A 72 -6.24 -27.56 12.13
C ALA A 72 -4.83 -28.11 11.79
N ASN A 73 -3.82 -27.23 11.70
CA ASN A 73 -2.46 -27.56 11.26
C ASN A 73 -2.41 -28.25 9.88
N ASP A 74 -3.27 -27.84 8.95
CA ASP A 74 -3.25 -28.33 7.58
C ASP A 74 -1.91 -28.00 6.90
N PRO A 75 -1.10 -29.00 6.50
CA PRO A 75 0.23 -28.75 5.95
C PRO A 75 0.20 -28.09 4.56
N LEU A 76 -0.94 -28.14 3.85
CA LEU A 76 -1.07 -27.62 2.50
C LEU A 76 -1.34 -26.12 2.48
N VAL A 77 -1.95 -25.56 3.54
CA VAL A 77 -2.38 -24.17 3.56
C VAL A 77 -1.22 -23.17 3.36
N GLU A 78 -0.07 -23.43 3.97
CA GLU A 78 1.10 -22.56 3.81
C GLU A 78 1.70 -22.67 2.39
N LYS A 79 1.72 -23.87 1.82
CA LYS A 79 2.16 -24.09 0.44
C LYS A 79 1.26 -23.39 -0.57
N GLU A 80 -0.04 -23.49 -0.43
CA GLU A 80 -1.01 -22.81 -1.31
C GLU A 80 -0.89 -21.29 -1.21
N ASN A 81 -0.76 -20.74 0.02
CA ASN A 81 -0.62 -19.32 0.22
C ASN A 81 0.72 -18.78 -0.30
N SER A 82 1.79 -19.58 -0.25
CA SER A 82 3.08 -19.19 -0.81
C SER A 82 3.02 -18.89 -2.32
N LEU A 83 2.10 -19.53 -3.06
CA LEU A 83 1.91 -19.28 -4.50
C LEU A 83 1.36 -17.89 -4.82
N ARG A 84 0.69 -17.25 -3.84
CA ARG A 84 0.11 -15.91 -3.96
C ARG A 84 0.87 -14.85 -3.17
N ARG A 85 2.01 -15.24 -2.59
CA ARG A 85 2.82 -14.36 -1.75
C ARG A 85 3.92 -13.72 -2.56
N PHE A 86 3.93 -12.40 -2.60
CA PHE A 86 4.92 -11.56 -3.27
C PHE A 86 5.60 -10.66 -2.25
N PHE A 87 6.81 -10.23 -2.60
CA PHE A 87 7.59 -9.36 -1.74
C PHE A 87 8.16 -8.19 -2.53
N ILE A 88 8.25 -7.03 -1.88
CA ILE A 88 9.05 -5.94 -2.39
C ILE A 88 10.24 -5.73 -1.46
N LEU A 89 11.42 -5.81 -2.05
CA LEU A 89 12.69 -5.53 -1.41
C LEU A 89 13.13 -4.14 -1.83
N TYR A 90 13.01 -3.17 -0.92
CA TYR A 90 13.48 -1.81 -1.16
C TYR A 90 14.91 -1.65 -0.67
N LEU A 91 15.79 -1.16 -1.54
CA LEU A 91 17.12 -0.70 -1.17
C LEU A 91 17.06 0.79 -0.84
N TYR A 92 17.55 1.16 0.35
CA TYR A 92 17.77 2.54 0.76
C TYR A 92 19.19 2.97 0.46
N GLU A 93 19.36 4.28 0.20
CA GLU A 93 20.66 4.89 -0.01
C GLU A 93 21.62 4.60 1.16
N ARG A 94 22.83 4.20 0.83
CA ARG A 94 23.90 3.98 1.82
C ARG A 94 24.63 5.30 2.08
N PRO A 95 25.25 5.47 3.26
CA PRO A 95 26.09 6.63 3.54
C PRO A 95 27.46 6.57 2.83
N TYR A 96 27.72 5.54 2.05
CA TYR A 96 28.96 5.32 1.28
C TYR A 96 28.62 4.71 -0.08
N GLU A 97 29.47 5.01 -1.06
CA GLU A 97 29.37 4.41 -2.40
C GLU A 97 29.78 2.94 -2.36
N LYS A 98 29.10 2.11 -3.11
CA LYS A 98 29.42 0.71 -3.34
C LYS A 98 29.49 0.48 -4.85
N ASP A 99 30.39 -0.41 -5.28
CA ASP A 99 30.45 -0.82 -6.68
C ASP A 99 29.11 -1.39 -7.13
N GLU A 100 28.63 -1.00 -8.31
CA GLU A 100 27.30 -1.36 -8.82
C GLU A 100 27.16 -2.88 -9.04
N ASN A 101 28.22 -3.56 -9.48
CA ASN A 101 28.20 -5.01 -9.67
C ASN A 101 28.15 -5.75 -8.33
N ASP A 102 28.92 -5.28 -7.35
CA ASP A 102 28.90 -5.82 -5.99
C ASP A 102 27.55 -5.61 -5.32
N GLU A 103 26.90 -4.46 -5.55
CA GLU A 103 25.57 -4.19 -5.03
C GLU A 103 24.51 -5.07 -5.69
N ALA A 104 24.57 -5.25 -7.01
CA ALA A 104 23.67 -6.11 -7.76
C ALA A 104 23.78 -7.58 -7.29
N GLN A 105 25.01 -8.10 -7.15
CA GLN A 105 25.25 -9.46 -6.63
C GLN A 105 24.74 -9.62 -5.19
N TRP A 106 24.94 -8.62 -4.36
CA TRP A 106 24.44 -8.62 -3.00
C TRP A 106 22.91 -8.60 -2.94
N LEU A 107 22.24 -7.79 -3.79
CA LEU A 107 20.79 -7.79 -3.91
C LEU A 107 20.24 -9.12 -4.44
N ASP A 108 20.96 -9.77 -5.37
CA ASP A 108 20.63 -11.13 -5.83
C ASP A 108 20.66 -12.13 -4.67
N LEU A 109 21.69 -12.07 -3.84
CA LEU A 109 21.82 -12.91 -2.66
C LEU A 109 20.69 -12.65 -1.66
N MET A 110 20.37 -11.37 -1.39
CA MET A 110 19.26 -11.02 -0.49
C MET A 110 17.90 -11.45 -1.02
N SER A 111 17.67 -11.34 -2.34
CA SER A 111 16.44 -11.83 -2.98
C SER A 111 16.31 -13.35 -2.87
N LYS A 112 17.38 -14.11 -3.12
CA LYS A 112 17.42 -15.56 -2.91
C LYS A 112 17.14 -15.92 -1.46
N THR A 113 17.70 -15.14 -0.51
CA THR A 113 17.46 -15.33 0.92
C THR A 113 15.99 -15.18 1.29
N VAL A 114 15.28 -14.21 0.73
CA VAL A 114 13.82 -14.05 0.91
C VAL A 114 13.07 -15.23 0.30
N SER A 115 13.43 -15.62 -0.93
CA SER A 115 12.86 -16.78 -1.63
C SER A 115 12.95 -18.06 -0.79
N GLU A 116 14.12 -18.35 -0.25
CA GLU A 116 14.36 -19.51 0.64
C GLU A 116 13.59 -19.41 1.96
N ALA A 117 13.58 -18.21 2.58
CA ALA A 117 12.93 -17.99 3.87
C ALA A 117 11.41 -18.25 3.83
N PHE A 118 10.77 -18.00 2.69
CA PHE A 118 9.31 -18.10 2.52
C PHE A 118 8.88 -19.18 1.53
N ASN A 119 9.82 -19.94 0.99
CA ASN A 119 9.59 -20.98 0.00
C ASN A 119 8.74 -20.49 -1.18
N VAL A 120 9.15 -19.37 -1.77
CA VAL A 120 8.52 -18.75 -2.94
C VAL A 120 9.51 -18.63 -4.09
N PRO A 121 9.08 -18.59 -5.37
CA PRO A 121 9.98 -18.34 -6.50
C PRO A 121 10.71 -17.00 -6.35
N VAL A 122 11.95 -16.90 -6.82
CA VAL A 122 12.71 -15.64 -6.82
C VAL A 122 11.99 -14.56 -7.64
N SER A 123 11.23 -14.94 -8.66
CA SER A 123 10.38 -14.03 -9.46
C SER A 123 9.25 -13.36 -8.64
N HIS A 124 8.95 -13.85 -7.43
CA HIS A 124 8.01 -13.20 -6.52
C HIS A 124 8.67 -12.10 -5.65
N ILE A 125 9.97 -11.88 -5.80
CA ILE A 125 10.72 -10.85 -5.07
C ILE A 125 11.02 -9.71 -6.05
N LEU A 126 10.23 -8.63 -5.96
CA LEU A 126 10.45 -7.42 -6.76
C LEU A 126 11.43 -6.51 -6.02
N ARG A 127 12.36 -5.91 -6.75
CA ARG A 127 13.36 -4.97 -6.21
C ARG A 127 12.98 -3.56 -6.56
N LYS A 128 13.11 -2.66 -5.61
CA LYS A 128 12.92 -1.22 -5.83
C LYS A 128 14.00 -0.45 -5.10
N GLU A 129 14.51 0.60 -5.73
CA GLU A 129 15.49 1.48 -5.13
C GLU A 129 14.81 2.77 -4.66
N ARG A 130 14.95 3.09 -3.38
CA ARG A 130 14.57 4.39 -2.82
C ARG A 130 15.81 5.26 -2.73
N ARG A 131 16.20 5.86 -3.86
CA ARG A 131 17.21 6.93 -3.89
C ARG A 131 16.51 8.26 -3.60
N LYS A 132 17.24 9.24 -3.03
CA LYS A 132 16.75 10.63 -2.98
C LYS A 132 16.61 11.13 -4.42
N GLN A 133 15.42 11.04 -4.95
CA GLN A 133 15.15 11.45 -6.33
C GLN A 133 15.11 12.97 -6.40
N LYS A 134 15.95 13.54 -7.25
CA LYS A 134 15.83 14.92 -7.71
C LYS A 134 14.97 14.89 -8.96
N GLY A 135 13.69 15.30 -8.88
CA GLY A 135 12.86 15.51 -10.07
C GLY A 135 11.67 14.54 -10.29
N GLU A 136 11.17 14.48 -11.52
CA GLU A 136 9.90 13.88 -11.94
C GLU A 136 9.82 12.33 -11.86
N SER A 137 10.90 11.64 -11.53
CA SER A 137 11.01 10.17 -11.64
C SER A 137 10.14 9.36 -10.67
N GLN A 138 9.51 10.00 -9.69
CA GLN A 138 8.63 9.31 -8.73
C GLN A 138 7.34 8.75 -9.37
N TYR A 139 6.97 9.27 -10.56
CA TYR A 139 5.78 8.86 -11.30
C TYR A 139 6.09 8.07 -12.57
N GLU A 140 7.37 7.78 -12.84
CA GLU A 140 7.76 6.98 -13.99
C GLU A 140 7.37 5.52 -13.79
N LYS A 141 6.77 4.93 -14.84
CA LYS A 141 6.51 3.49 -14.89
C LYS A 141 7.83 2.75 -15.03
N SER A 142 7.99 1.67 -14.26
CA SER A 142 9.13 0.79 -14.45
C SER A 142 9.06 0.12 -15.83
N THR A 143 10.23 -0.15 -16.41
CA THR A 143 10.36 -0.87 -17.70
C THR A 143 10.28 -2.39 -17.53
N GLU A 144 9.91 -2.88 -16.35
CA GLU A 144 9.79 -4.32 -16.10
C GLU A 144 8.72 -4.95 -16.98
N THR A 145 9.06 -6.07 -17.58
CA THR A 145 8.25 -6.79 -18.58
C THR A 145 7.09 -7.60 -18.00
N SER A 146 7.06 -7.84 -16.71
CA SER A 146 6.00 -8.60 -16.04
C SER A 146 5.18 -7.73 -15.10
N ILE A 147 3.88 -7.61 -15.36
CA ILE A 147 2.96 -6.86 -14.52
C ILE A 147 2.54 -7.75 -13.33
N VAL A 148 2.83 -7.30 -12.10
CA VAL A 148 2.43 -7.97 -10.86
C VAL A 148 1.43 -7.09 -10.12
N LYS A 149 0.15 -7.44 -10.27
CA LYS A 149 -0.99 -6.76 -9.62
C LYS A 149 -1.83 -7.78 -8.89
N GLY A 150 -2.51 -7.35 -7.85
CA GLY A 150 -3.40 -8.22 -7.11
C GLY A 150 -4.26 -7.45 -6.11
N ARG A 151 -5.08 -8.20 -5.39
CA ARG A 151 -5.91 -7.66 -4.31
C ARG A 151 -5.37 -8.09 -2.96
N VAL A 152 -5.35 -7.15 -2.04
CA VAL A 152 -4.98 -7.38 -0.63
C VAL A 152 -6.09 -6.95 0.29
N GLN A 153 -6.08 -7.46 1.52
CA GLN A 153 -7.00 -7.01 2.54
C GLN A 153 -6.27 -6.29 3.67
N GLU A 154 -6.85 -5.19 4.12
CA GLU A 154 -6.43 -4.46 5.31
C GLU A 154 -7.63 -4.16 6.21
N GLN A 155 -7.65 -4.76 7.41
CA GLN A 155 -8.72 -4.59 8.41
C GLN A 155 -10.14 -4.82 7.85
N GLY A 156 -10.26 -5.73 6.91
CA GLY A 156 -11.52 -6.08 6.26
C GLY A 156 -11.83 -5.29 4.99
N GLN A 157 -11.08 -4.26 4.67
CA GLN A 157 -11.20 -3.52 3.41
C GLN A 157 -10.30 -4.13 2.34
N LEU A 158 -10.76 -4.10 1.09
CA LEU A 158 -10.02 -4.62 -0.06
C LEU A 158 -9.34 -3.49 -0.81
N PHE A 159 -8.13 -3.76 -1.28
CA PHE A 159 -7.35 -2.80 -2.08
C PHE A 159 -6.70 -3.49 -3.26
N ASN A 160 -6.84 -2.91 -4.44
CA ASN A 160 -6.00 -3.23 -5.57
C ASN A 160 -4.60 -2.67 -5.32
N VAL A 161 -3.59 -3.45 -5.59
CA VAL A 161 -2.18 -3.04 -5.51
C VAL A 161 -1.44 -3.39 -6.80
N ASP A 162 -0.46 -2.59 -7.14
CA ASP A 162 0.42 -2.79 -8.29
C ASP A 162 1.86 -2.78 -7.80
N LEU A 163 2.47 -3.96 -7.78
CA LEU A 163 3.81 -4.14 -7.23
C LEU A 163 4.92 -3.80 -8.23
N SER A 164 4.61 -3.72 -9.52
CA SER A 164 5.60 -3.61 -10.60
C SER A 164 5.65 -2.23 -11.28
N SER A 165 4.49 -1.61 -11.53
CA SER A 165 4.43 -0.46 -12.45
C SER A 165 4.93 0.86 -11.84
N TYR A 166 4.87 1.01 -10.52
CA TYR A 166 5.22 2.25 -9.81
C TYR A 166 6.12 1.95 -8.62
N ILE A 167 6.83 2.97 -8.13
CA ILE A 167 7.62 2.85 -6.89
C ILE A 167 6.71 2.53 -5.70
N ASP A 168 5.60 3.24 -5.58
CA ASP A 168 4.59 3.03 -4.56
C ASP A 168 3.50 2.08 -5.06
N THR A 169 3.05 1.19 -4.20
CA THR A 169 2.21 0.04 -4.57
C THR A 169 0.71 0.31 -4.55
N GLY A 170 0.30 1.49 -4.15
CA GLY A 170 -1.09 1.87 -4.01
C GLY A 170 -1.61 1.82 -2.56
N LEU A 171 -0.83 1.33 -1.59
CA LEU A 171 -1.24 1.28 -0.19
C LEU A 171 -0.05 1.51 0.75
N PHE A 172 -0.05 2.62 1.49
CA PHE A 172 0.95 2.94 2.50
C PHE A 172 0.61 2.28 3.84
N PHE A 173 1.49 1.41 4.35
CA PHE A 173 1.23 0.61 5.56
C PHE A 173 1.34 1.41 6.86
N ASP A 174 2.15 2.43 6.89
CA ASP A 174 2.35 3.33 8.02
C ASP A 174 1.10 4.14 8.36
N HIS A 175 0.26 4.47 7.37
CA HIS A 175 -1.01 5.16 7.58
C HIS A 175 -2.15 4.26 8.10
N ARG A 176 -1.96 2.95 8.25
CA ARG A 176 -2.99 2.02 8.74
C ARG A 176 -3.63 2.45 10.07
N PRO A 177 -2.87 2.86 11.10
CA PRO A 177 -3.47 3.35 12.35
C PRO A 177 -4.33 4.60 12.13
N LEU A 178 -3.86 5.54 11.32
CA LEU A 178 -4.58 6.77 11.02
C LEU A 178 -5.87 6.50 10.22
N ARG A 179 -5.83 5.56 9.26
CA ARG A 179 -7.03 5.12 8.56
C ARG A 179 -8.09 4.56 9.51
N ALA A 180 -7.70 3.80 10.53
CA ALA A 180 -8.62 3.31 11.55
C ALA A 180 -9.25 4.45 12.37
N VAL A 181 -8.48 5.49 12.69
CA VAL A 181 -8.99 6.70 13.34
C VAL A 181 -10.02 7.40 12.45
N VAL A 182 -9.71 7.58 11.16
CA VAL A 182 -10.65 8.18 10.19
C VAL A 182 -11.96 7.39 10.14
N ARG A 183 -11.90 6.05 10.02
CA ARG A 183 -13.09 5.20 10.06
C ARG A 183 -13.94 5.47 11.30
N ASN A 184 -13.33 5.46 12.47
CA ASN A 184 -14.06 5.64 13.74
C ASN A 184 -14.63 7.05 13.92
N SER A 185 -14.08 8.03 13.19
CA SER A 185 -14.47 9.45 13.30
C SER A 185 -15.44 9.90 12.21
N SER A 186 -15.81 9.05 11.23
CA SER A 186 -16.50 9.46 10.01
C SER A 186 -18.02 9.38 10.08
N SER A 187 -18.60 8.71 11.09
CA SER A 187 -20.06 8.44 11.13
C SER A 187 -20.89 9.72 11.04
N GLY A 188 -21.76 9.78 10.03
CA GLY A 188 -22.65 10.90 9.75
C GLY A 188 -21.98 12.16 9.20
N LYS A 189 -20.67 12.15 8.97
CA LYS A 189 -19.89 13.33 8.57
C LYS A 189 -19.73 13.44 7.06
N ALA A 190 -19.67 14.70 6.58
CA ALA A 190 -19.14 15.03 5.27
C ALA A 190 -17.61 15.07 5.34
N VAL A 191 -16.96 14.17 4.61
CA VAL A 191 -15.50 13.96 4.66
C VAL A 191 -14.85 14.47 3.37
N LEU A 192 -13.76 15.22 3.51
CA LEU A 192 -12.90 15.66 2.41
C LEU A 192 -11.52 14.97 2.52
N ASN A 193 -11.13 14.26 1.47
CA ASN A 193 -9.81 13.63 1.37
C ASN A 193 -8.99 14.32 0.28
N LEU A 194 -8.02 15.13 0.70
CA LEU A 194 -7.13 15.90 -0.16
C LEU A 194 -5.83 15.14 -0.41
N PHE A 195 -5.30 15.20 -1.64
CA PHE A 195 -4.22 14.35 -2.10
C PHE A 195 -4.55 12.87 -1.92
N CYS A 196 -5.75 12.49 -2.39
CA CYS A 196 -6.37 11.22 -1.99
C CYS A 196 -5.64 9.98 -2.51
N TYR A 197 -4.72 10.12 -3.47
CA TYR A 197 -3.97 9.01 -4.05
C TYR A 197 -4.94 7.89 -4.52
N THR A 198 -4.76 6.67 -4.10
CA THR A 198 -5.62 5.53 -4.43
C THR A 198 -6.89 5.43 -3.56
N GLY A 199 -7.20 6.46 -2.78
CA GLY A 199 -8.43 6.57 -2.01
C GLY A 199 -8.51 5.67 -0.77
N SER A 200 -7.40 5.19 -0.23
CA SER A 200 -7.45 4.31 0.94
C SER A 200 -8.15 4.93 2.15
N PHE A 201 -7.91 6.21 2.43
CA PHE A 201 -8.65 6.95 3.47
C PHE A 201 -10.13 7.10 3.14
N SER A 202 -10.48 7.30 1.85
CA SER A 202 -11.87 7.43 1.41
C SER A 202 -12.66 6.14 1.65
N VAL A 203 -12.03 4.97 1.39
CA VAL A 203 -12.62 3.66 1.70
C VAL A 203 -12.89 3.52 3.20
N TYR A 204 -11.93 3.90 4.05
CA TYR A 204 -12.11 3.83 5.50
C TYR A 204 -13.14 4.83 6.02
N ALA A 205 -13.23 6.03 5.45
CA ALA A 205 -14.27 7.00 5.78
C ALA A 205 -15.67 6.48 5.42
N ALA A 206 -15.82 5.90 4.23
CA ALA A 206 -17.08 5.29 3.79
C ALA A 206 -17.48 4.10 4.67
N GLU A 207 -16.54 3.23 5.05
CA GLU A 207 -16.76 2.12 5.99
C GLU A 207 -17.18 2.61 7.38
N GLY A 208 -16.68 3.78 7.79
CA GLY A 208 -17.06 4.47 9.02
C GLY A 208 -18.44 5.15 8.93
N ASN A 209 -19.28 4.86 7.93
CA ASN A 209 -20.58 5.45 7.69
C ASN A 209 -20.55 6.97 7.49
N ALA A 210 -19.56 7.50 6.78
CA ALA A 210 -19.56 8.89 6.35
C ALA A 210 -20.86 9.22 5.58
N LYS A 211 -21.42 10.42 5.82
CA LYS A 211 -22.55 10.94 5.07
C LYS A 211 -22.20 11.11 3.59
N SER A 212 -21.02 11.63 3.32
CA SER A 212 -20.43 11.75 1.99
C SER A 212 -18.91 11.77 2.07
N VAL A 213 -18.23 11.41 0.98
CA VAL A 213 -16.78 11.51 0.86
C VAL A 213 -16.44 12.17 -0.47
N GLU A 214 -15.74 13.30 -0.44
CA GLU A 214 -15.14 13.91 -1.63
C GLU A 214 -13.64 13.66 -1.62
N SER A 215 -13.14 13.07 -2.70
CA SER A 215 -11.73 12.71 -2.89
C SER A 215 -11.12 13.58 -3.97
N VAL A 216 -10.06 14.32 -3.64
CA VAL A 216 -9.41 15.26 -4.56
C VAL A 216 -7.98 14.84 -4.83
N ASP A 217 -7.62 14.75 -6.11
CA ASP A 217 -6.24 14.48 -6.56
C ASP A 217 -5.99 15.14 -7.92
N LEU A 218 -4.73 15.45 -8.21
CA LEU A 218 -4.33 15.99 -9.52
C LEU A 218 -4.30 14.91 -10.61
N SER A 219 -4.05 13.64 -10.23
CA SER A 219 -3.85 12.51 -11.12
C SER A 219 -5.15 11.78 -11.44
N ASN A 220 -5.54 11.75 -12.72
CA ASN A 220 -6.64 10.90 -13.18
C ASN A 220 -6.40 9.41 -12.90
N THR A 221 -5.16 8.96 -13.02
CA THR A 221 -4.78 7.57 -12.78
C THR A 221 -5.11 7.18 -11.34
N TYR A 222 -4.72 8.01 -10.38
CA TYR A 222 -4.99 7.75 -8.97
C TYR A 222 -6.47 7.90 -8.62
N LEU A 223 -7.18 8.86 -9.20
CA LEU A 223 -8.64 8.98 -9.01
C LEU A 223 -9.40 7.78 -9.55
N ASN A 224 -9.00 7.23 -10.69
CA ASN A 224 -9.60 6.00 -11.22
C ASN A 224 -9.32 4.81 -10.30
N TRP A 225 -8.10 4.67 -9.81
CA TRP A 225 -7.73 3.64 -8.84
C TRP A 225 -8.52 3.81 -7.53
N ALA A 226 -8.70 5.04 -7.05
CA ALA A 226 -9.54 5.34 -5.88
C ALA A 226 -11.02 4.92 -6.11
N LYS A 227 -11.58 5.17 -7.30
CA LYS A 227 -12.93 4.72 -7.66
C LYS A 227 -13.01 3.19 -7.66
N GLU A 228 -12.03 2.50 -8.23
CA GLU A 228 -11.96 1.05 -8.24
C GLU A 228 -11.92 0.49 -6.81
N ASN A 229 -11.07 1.04 -5.93
CA ASN A 229 -11.00 0.64 -4.53
C ASN A 229 -12.31 0.89 -3.79
N MET A 230 -12.98 2.02 -4.01
CA MET A 230 -14.29 2.31 -3.43
C MET A 230 -15.35 1.31 -3.90
N THR A 231 -15.40 1.05 -5.20
CA THR A 231 -16.35 0.09 -5.81
C THR A 231 -16.12 -1.33 -5.30
N LEU A 232 -14.86 -1.76 -5.20
CA LEU A 232 -14.46 -3.08 -4.66
C LEU A 232 -14.96 -3.29 -3.22
N ASN A 233 -15.11 -2.22 -2.46
CA ASN A 233 -15.65 -2.24 -1.10
C ASN A 233 -17.17 -1.97 -1.02
N GLY A 234 -17.88 -1.88 -2.17
CA GLY A 234 -19.32 -1.67 -2.23
C GLY A 234 -19.74 -0.21 -2.13
N PHE A 235 -18.82 0.75 -2.27
CA PHE A 235 -19.07 2.19 -2.19
C PHE A 235 -19.12 2.81 -3.59
N SER A 236 -20.20 2.62 -4.33
CA SER A 236 -20.36 3.05 -5.73
C SER A 236 -21.39 4.17 -5.95
N ASP A 237 -22.07 4.66 -4.91
CA ASP A 237 -23.04 5.75 -5.02
C ASP A 237 -22.36 7.07 -5.38
N SER A 238 -22.51 7.51 -6.64
CA SER A 238 -21.88 8.72 -7.16
C SER A 238 -22.44 10.03 -6.58
N LYS A 239 -23.59 10.00 -5.89
CA LYS A 239 -24.12 11.16 -5.16
C LYS A 239 -23.45 11.31 -3.79
N LYS A 240 -22.95 10.21 -3.25
CA LYS A 240 -22.35 10.14 -1.93
C LYS A 240 -20.82 10.16 -1.99
N TYR A 241 -20.23 9.56 -3.02
CA TYR A 241 -18.78 9.42 -3.19
C TYR A 241 -18.33 10.15 -4.45
N ILE A 242 -17.71 11.32 -4.25
CA ILE A 242 -17.34 12.27 -5.30
C ILE A 242 -15.83 12.21 -5.51
N PHE A 243 -15.40 12.28 -6.77
CA PHE A 243 -14.00 12.31 -7.15
C PHE A 243 -13.72 13.51 -8.02
N THR A 244 -12.94 14.43 -7.49
CA THR A 244 -12.66 15.72 -8.12
C THR A 244 -11.20 15.76 -8.57
N LYS A 245 -10.99 15.89 -9.90
CA LYS A 245 -9.66 16.16 -10.43
C LYS A 245 -9.34 17.63 -10.28
N GLY A 246 -8.24 17.94 -9.58
CA GLY A 246 -7.80 19.32 -9.46
C GLY A 246 -6.57 19.49 -8.58
N ASP A 247 -5.93 20.64 -8.75
CA ASP A 247 -4.95 21.13 -7.80
C ASP A 247 -5.65 21.44 -6.47
N VAL A 248 -5.13 20.90 -5.37
CA VAL A 248 -5.77 21.01 -4.05
C VAL A 248 -5.85 22.45 -3.56
N ILE A 249 -4.82 23.27 -3.82
CA ILE A 249 -4.82 24.67 -3.37
C ILE A 249 -5.91 25.44 -4.11
N LYS A 250 -5.99 25.26 -5.44
CA LYS A 250 -7.01 25.90 -6.27
C LYS A 250 -8.42 25.43 -5.86
N PHE A 251 -8.59 24.12 -5.67
CA PHE A 251 -9.85 23.55 -5.20
C PHE A 251 -10.33 24.20 -3.88
N LEU A 252 -9.42 24.32 -2.90
CA LEU A 252 -9.76 24.96 -1.62
C LEU A 252 -10.10 26.44 -1.76
N GLN A 253 -9.42 27.17 -2.66
CA GLN A 253 -9.75 28.57 -2.95
C GLN A 253 -11.14 28.73 -3.55
N GLU A 254 -11.50 27.86 -4.53
CA GLU A 254 -12.82 27.84 -5.15
C GLU A 254 -13.92 27.50 -4.12
N LYS A 255 -13.71 26.49 -3.29
CA LYS A 255 -14.66 26.13 -2.21
C LYS A 255 -14.84 27.27 -1.18
N LYS A 256 -13.77 27.98 -0.83
CA LYS A 256 -13.83 29.14 0.05
C LYS A 256 -14.67 30.27 -0.55
N GLN A 257 -14.52 30.53 -1.86
CA GLN A 257 -15.31 31.58 -2.55
C GLN A 257 -16.77 31.22 -2.67
N ALA A 258 -17.09 29.96 -2.97
CA ALA A 258 -18.45 29.48 -3.11
C ALA A 258 -19.24 29.54 -1.78
N ASN A 259 -18.56 29.38 -0.64
CA ASN A 259 -19.10 29.42 0.73
C ASN A 259 -20.34 28.52 0.99
N ASP A 260 -20.53 27.50 0.14
CA ASP A 260 -21.73 26.65 0.12
C ASP A 260 -21.48 25.24 0.68
N THR A 261 -20.21 24.82 0.73
CA THR A 261 -19.84 23.47 1.12
C THR A 261 -19.01 23.48 2.40
N LYS A 262 -19.46 22.71 3.38
CA LYS A 262 -18.73 22.51 4.64
C LYS A 262 -18.44 21.03 4.83
N TYR A 263 -17.24 20.73 5.31
CA TYR A 263 -16.82 19.38 5.67
C TYR A 263 -16.64 19.28 7.18
N ASP A 264 -17.04 18.16 7.74
CA ASP A 264 -16.93 17.89 9.18
C ASP A 264 -15.59 17.22 9.52
N LEU A 265 -14.94 16.60 8.53
CA LEU A 265 -13.64 15.95 8.66
C LEU A 265 -12.84 16.17 7.37
N ILE A 266 -11.62 16.66 7.53
CA ILE A 266 -10.68 16.88 6.42
C ILE A 266 -9.44 16.03 6.65
N ILE A 267 -9.04 15.25 5.66
CA ILE A 267 -7.81 14.49 5.60
C ILE A 267 -6.87 15.26 4.66
N LEU A 268 -5.69 15.59 5.15
CA LEU A 268 -4.67 16.35 4.43
C LEU A 268 -3.34 15.61 4.54
N ASP A 269 -2.93 14.97 3.45
CA ASP A 269 -1.70 14.18 3.34
C ASP A 269 -0.92 14.58 2.07
N PRO A 270 -0.30 15.78 2.08
CA PRO A 270 0.38 16.31 0.91
C PRO A 270 1.67 15.53 0.63
N PRO A 271 2.06 15.37 -0.65
CA PRO A 271 3.37 14.81 -0.99
C PRO A 271 4.48 15.75 -0.50
N THR A 272 5.60 15.17 -0.05
CA THR A 272 6.77 15.93 0.43
C THR A 272 7.33 16.87 -0.65
N PHE A 273 7.20 16.50 -1.93
CA PHE A 273 7.59 17.31 -3.08
C PHE A 273 6.46 17.31 -4.12
N SER A 274 6.04 18.48 -4.57
CA SER A 274 5.10 18.63 -5.68
C SER A 274 5.82 19.20 -6.89
N ASN A 275 5.87 18.42 -7.98
CA ASN A 275 6.43 18.84 -9.28
C ASN A 275 5.36 19.41 -10.22
N SER A 276 4.25 19.93 -9.70
CA SER A 276 3.30 20.57 -10.59
C SER A 276 3.95 21.83 -11.20
N LYS A 277 3.99 21.91 -12.55
CA LYS A 277 4.46 23.12 -13.26
C LYS A 277 3.68 24.38 -12.88
N MET A 278 2.62 24.26 -12.11
CA MET A 278 1.79 25.37 -11.62
C MET A 278 2.08 25.77 -10.17
N SER A 279 2.78 24.97 -9.39
CA SER A 279 3.23 25.33 -8.05
C SER A 279 4.71 25.71 -8.09
N LEU A 280 5.00 26.95 -8.49
CA LEU A 280 6.36 27.55 -8.43
C LEU A 280 6.84 27.83 -7.00
N ASN A 281 6.09 27.45 -5.99
CA ASN A 281 6.47 27.59 -4.59
C ASN A 281 6.50 26.22 -3.94
N MET A 282 7.69 25.80 -3.54
CA MET A 282 7.86 24.71 -2.58
C MET A 282 7.00 25.01 -1.35
N LEU A 283 6.17 24.07 -0.94
CA LEU A 283 5.69 24.00 0.43
C LEU A 283 6.90 23.55 1.28
N ASP A 284 7.69 24.49 1.76
CA ASP A 284 8.55 24.25 2.92
C ASP A 284 7.63 24.06 4.13
N ILE A 285 7.50 22.81 4.55
CA ILE A 285 6.87 22.45 5.82
C ILE A 285 7.97 22.15 6.81
#